data_5aa293ce7e91ffc220a83487fa81ce91
#
_entry.id   5aa293ce7e91ffc220a83487fa81ce91
#
_cell.length_a   1.000
_cell.length_b   1.000
_cell.length_c   1.000
_cell.angle_alpha   90.00
_cell.angle_beta   90.00
_cell.angle_gamma   90.00
#
_symmetry.space_group_name_H-M   'P 1'
#
loop_
_entity.id
_entity.type
_entity.pdbx_description
1 polymer ?
#
loop_
_entity_poly.entity_id
_entity_poly.type
_entity_poly.pdbx_seq_one_letter_code
_entity_poly.pdbx_strand_id
1 'polypeptide(L)'
;MSSLYLQRDTWYLNISIHNKRIRKSLHTNYLPTARKLAKELELEVIKNVLVGNSPLNPPNTSLEELIKKFLSIDHGWSVSTCNIYKEKLYYYLKNGLPDNPTSRSMVIRCVNRMNRWAYDNNLIPKVKKLEGGSRWEHRMRTFNDEEMKLILNDVKPYHFQLFVRFAYYTGARRGEICSLTEDNIREEFVSGKSGKRRIKLNKQAVSVLDEIDSLWKYRPTYVTQTFKKNLRRLGIKNGRLHDLRRTFGYNLIKQGMPIYQLSKLLGHSSVTTTEKHYAPLLATDVGEFIL
;
A
#
# COMPACT_ATOMS: atom_id res chain seq x y z
N MET A 1 33.03 22.26 -11.70
CA MET A 1 33.62 21.00 -11.26
C MET A 1 32.51 19.95 -11.20
N SER A 2 32.77 18.77 -11.74
CA SER A 2 31.84 17.63 -11.64
C SER A 2 32.45 16.52 -10.79
N SER A 3 31.63 15.74 -10.10
CA SER A 3 32.03 14.58 -9.31
C SER A 3 31.01 13.46 -9.38
N LEU A 4 31.50 12.23 -9.40
CA LEU A 4 30.69 11.02 -9.33
C LEU A 4 30.71 10.45 -7.92
N TYR A 5 29.56 9.97 -7.43
CA TYR A 5 29.49 9.22 -6.17
C TYR A 5 28.40 8.18 -6.20
N LEU A 6 28.60 7.12 -5.45
CA LEU A 6 27.66 5.99 -5.32
C LEU A 6 26.77 6.20 -4.10
N GLN A 7 25.44 6.01 -4.28
CA GLN A 7 24.48 6.00 -3.18
C GLN A 7 23.42 4.93 -3.41
N ARG A 8 23.25 4.00 -2.48
CA ARG A 8 22.26 2.89 -2.58
C ARG A 8 22.28 2.21 -3.95
N ASP A 9 23.44 1.71 -4.33
CA ASP A 9 23.70 1.01 -5.59
C ASP A 9 23.38 1.79 -6.89
N THR A 10 23.35 3.11 -6.80
CA THR A 10 23.15 3.97 -7.98
C THR A 10 24.19 5.06 -8.01
N TRP A 11 24.84 5.26 -9.17
CA TRP A 11 25.77 6.35 -9.39
C TRP A 11 25.03 7.65 -9.65
N TYR A 12 25.56 8.72 -9.07
CA TYR A 12 25.05 10.09 -9.23
C TYR A 12 26.17 10.99 -9.72
N LEU A 13 25.79 11.92 -10.59
CA LEU A 13 26.65 13.01 -11.04
C LEU A 13 26.28 14.29 -10.30
N ASN A 14 27.29 14.93 -9.67
CA ASN A 14 27.19 16.30 -9.18
C ASN A 14 27.93 17.21 -10.15
N ILE A 15 27.30 18.30 -10.55
CA ILE A 15 27.91 19.36 -11.36
C ILE A 15 27.75 20.67 -10.61
N SER A 16 28.83 21.40 -10.39
CA SER A 16 28.81 22.75 -9.81
C SER A 16 29.10 23.77 -10.88
N ILE A 17 28.14 24.65 -11.18
CA ILE A 17 28.24 25.74 -12.17
C ILE A 17 27.71 27.02 -11.50
N HIS A 18 28.49 28.11 -11.53
CA HIS A 18 28.14 29.42 -10.96
C HIS A 18 27.58 29.32 -9.51
N ASN A 19 28.27 28.63 -8.63
CA ASN A 19 27.87 28.37 -7.24
C ASN A 19 26.55 27.61 -7.04
N LYS A 20 25.95 27.08 -8.09
CA LYS A 20 24.78 26.21 -8.02
C LYS A 20 25.18 24.76 -8.25
N ARG A 21 24.67 23.86 -7.43
CA ARG A 21 24.96 22.42 -7.49
C ARG A 21 23.77 21.69 -8.13
N ILE A 22 24.05 20.97 -9.22
CA ILE A 22 23.10 20.10 -9.93
C ILE A 22 23.49 18.66 -9.61
N ARG A 23 22.51 17.88 -9.17
CA ARG A 23 22.67 16.45 -8.90
C ARG A 23 21.75 15.66 -9.83
N LYS A 24 22.30 14.68 -10.55
CA LYS A 24 21.55 13.79 -11.45
C LYS A 24 21.84 12.33 -11.15
N SER A 25 20.79 11.50 -11.10
CA SER A 25 20.95 10.04 -11.06
C SER A 25 21.37 9.55 -12.45
N LEU A 26 22.28 8.60 -12.50
CA LEU A 26 22.73 7.95 -13.72
C LEU A 26 22.02 6.61 -13.97
N HIS A 27 21.13 6.22 -13.07
CA HIS A 27 20.32 4.99 -13.13
C HIS A 27 21.14 3.73 -13.43
N THR A 28 22.37 3.68 -12.97
CA THR A 28 23.29 2.53 -13.13
C THR A 28 24.12 2.33 -11.86
N ASN A 29 24.45 1.08 -11.56
CA ASN A 29 25.41 0.70 -10.52
C ASN A 29 26.79 0.37 -11.09
N TYR A 30 26.95 0.34 -12.40
CA TYR A 30 28.19 -0.03 -13.06
C TYR A 30 29.03 1.21 -13.39
N LEU A 31 30.19 1.33 -12.75
CA LEU A 31 31.06 2.54 -12.80
C LEU A 31 31.49 2.94 -14.23
N PRO A 32 31.90 2.02 -15.15
CA PRO A 32 32.27 2.40 -16.50
C PRO A 32 31.11 3.06 -17.28
N THR A 33 29.90 2.52 -17.17
CA THR A 33 28.68 3.11 -17.75
C THR A 33 28.39 4.48 -17.12
N ALA A 34 28.51 4.57 -15.80
CA ALA A 34 28.30 5.84 -15.07
C ALA A 34 29.28 6.94 -15.56
N ARG A 35 30.56 6.60 -15.79
CA ARG A 35 31.54 7.56 -16.31
C ARG A 35 31.20 8.04 -17.74
N LYS A 36 30.70 7.16 -18.60
CA LYS A 36 30.28 7.51 -19.96
C LYS A 36 29.07 8.45 -19.93
N LEU A 37 28.02 8.07 -19.21
CA LEU A 37 26.81 8.88 -19.03
C LEU A 37 27.09 10.22 -18.36
N ALA A 38 28.02 10.26 -17.40
CA ALA A 38 28.40 11.49 -16.75
C ALA A 38 29.03 12.51 -17.72
N LYS A 39 29.90 12.07 -18.62
CA LYS A 39 30.48 12.95 -19.66
C LYS A 39 29.41 13.50 -20.61
N GLU A 40 28.48 12.67 -21.07
CA GLU A 40 27.41 13.08 -21.95
C GLU A 40 26.49 14.11 -21.27
N LEU A 41 26.07 13.85 -20.03
CA LEU A 41 25.24 14.77 -19.24
C LEU A 41 25.96 16.08 -18.90
N GLU A 42 27.26 16.03 -18.59
CA GLU A 42 28.04 17.23 -18.30
C GLU A 42 28.10 18.15 -19.52
N LEU A 43 28.34 17.61 -20.71
CA LEU A 43 28.32 18.35 -21.97
C LEU A 43 26.94 18.93 -22.29
N GLU A 44 25.88 18.17 -22.04
CA GLU A 44 24.49 18.64 -22.21
C GLU A 44 24.16 19.80 -21.26
N VAL A 45 24.55 19.70 -19.99
CA VAL A 45 24.36 20.76 -18.99
C VAL A 45 25.14 22.01 -19.38
N ILE A 46 26.40 21.88 -19.82
CA ILE A 46 27.24 23.01 -20.25
C ILE A 46 26.61 23.67 -21.49
N LYS A 47 26.18 22.89 -22.49
CA LYS A 47 25.50 23.42 -23.68
C LYS A 47 24.25 24.21 -23.30
N ASN A 48 23.40 23.65 -22.45
CA ASN A 48 22.17 24.32 -22.01
C ASN A 48 22.42 25.60 -21.21
N VAL A 49 23.51 25.66 -20.45
CA VAL A 49 23.93 26.88 -19.75
C VAL A 49 24.39 27.95 -20.76
N LEU A 50 25.16 27.56 -21.77
CA LEU A 50 25.68 28.48 -22.78
C LEU A 50 24.60 29.02 -23.73
N VAL A 51 23.57 28.25 -24.04
CA VAL A 51 22.46 28.63 -24.93
C VAL A 51 21.33 29.37 -24.18
N GLY A 52 21.49 29.63 -22.88
CA GLY A 52 20.46 30.31 -22.06
C GLY A 52 19.28 29.43 -21.64
N ASN A 53 19.22 28.17 -22.10
CA ASN A 53 18.30 27.15 -21.65
C ASN A 53 18.83 26.47 -20.35
N SER A 54 19.17 27.29 -19.38
CA SER A 54 19.89 26.80 -18.20
C SER A 54 19.01 25.87 -17.36
N PRO A 55 19.48 24.63 -17.03
CA PRO A 55 18.89 23.82 -15.98
C PRO A 55 18.97 24.51 -14.59
N LEU A 56 19.67 25.64 -14.53
CA LEU A 56 19.78 26.48 -13.34
C LEU A 56 18.55 27.38 -13.11
N ASN A 57 17.73 27.60 -14.14
CA ASN A 57 16.46 28.30 -14.08
C ASN A 57 15.36 27.44 -14.78
N PRO A 58 14.95 26.33 -14.15
CA PRO A 58 13.87 25.52 -14.73
C PRO A 58 12.59 26.34 -14.84
N PRO A 59 11.80 26.15 -15.91
CA PRO A 59 10.54 26.84 -16.08
C PRO A 59 9.63 26.59 -14.88
N ASN A 60 8.87 27.61 -14.50
CA ASN A 60 7.86 27.44 -13.46
C ASN A 60 6.62 26.79 -14.11
N THR A 61 6.71 25.49 -14.37
CA THR A 61 5.63 24.71 -14.96
C THR A 61 4.38 24.76 -14.09
N SER A 62 3.21 24.97 -14.68
CA SER A 62 1.95 25.00 -13.93
C SER A 62 1.64 23.66 -13.27
N LEU A 63 0.89 23.68 -12.16
CA LEU A 63 0.53 22.46 -11.45
C LEU A 63 -0.24 21.48 -12.34
N GLU A 64 -1.14 21.98 -13.19
CA GLU A 64 -1.91 21.16 -14.12
C GLU A 64 -1.01 20.47 -15.16
N GLU A 65 -0.06 21.19 -15.71
CA GLU A 65 0.89 20.65 -16.67
C GLU A 65 1.82 19.61 -16.02
N LEU A 66 2.27 19.86 -14.77
CA LEU A 66 3.05 18.89 -13.99
C LEU A 66 2.27 17.60 -13.79
N ILE A 67 0.98 17.69 -13.43
CA ILE A 67 0.11 16.52 -13.24
C ILE A 67 0.00 15.74 -14.54
N LYS A 68 -0.27 16.41 -15.68
CA LYS A 68 -0.38 15.78 -17.00
C LYS A 68 0.91 15.05 -17.37
N LYS A 69 2.05 15.72 -17.26
CA LYS A 69 3.38 15.15 -17.56
C LYS A 69 3.71 13.98 -16.63
N PHE A 70 3.45 14.12 -15.33
CA PHE A 70 3.71 13.06 -14.35
C PHE A 70 2.88 11.80 -14.60
N LEU A 71 1.59 11.96 -14.93
CA LEU A 71 0.69 10.83 -15.18
C LEU A 71 0.87 10.18 -16.55
N SER A 72 1.53 10.84 -17.52
CA SER A 72 1.80 10.28 -18.84
C SER A 72 2.99 9.32 -18.86
N ILE A 73 3.80 9.29 -17.81
CA ILE A 73 5.00 8.45 -17.73
C ILE A 73 4.62 7.08 -17.19
N ASP A 74 5.23 6.04 -17.73
CA ASP A 74 5.17 4.71 -17.11
C ASP A 74 6.05 4.66 -15.85
N HIS A 75 5.39 4.59 -14.71
CA HIS A 75 6.02 4.45 -13.41
C HIS A 75 6.15 2.98 -12.96
N GLY A 76 5.79 2.02 -13.79
CA GLY A 76 5.70 0.60 -13.43
C GLY A 76 4.62 0.32 -12.38
N TRP A 77 3.58 1.16 -12.29
CA TRP A 77 2.54 1.02 -11.28
C TRP A 77 1.41 0.11 -11.75
N SER A 78 0.76 -0.55 -10.77
CA SER A 78 -0.53 -1.20 -11.04
C SER A 78 -1.59 -0.17 -11.45
N VAL A 79 -2.56 -0.59 -12.26
CA VAL A 79 -3.70 0.25 -12.69
C VAL A 79 -4.40 0.93 -11.49
N SER A 80 -4.57 0.19 -10.39
CA SER A 80 -5.14 0.74 -9.15
C SER A 80 -4.31 1.89 -8.57
N THR A 81 -2.98 1.78 -8.60
CA THR A 81 -2.08 2.84 -8.13
C THR A 81 -2.15 4.06 -9.03
N CYS A 82 -2.14 3.88 -10.35
CA CYS A 82 -2.31 4.97 -11.31
C CYS A 82 -3.61 5.74 -11.07
N ASN A 83 -4.72 5.03 -10.87
CA ASN A 83 -6.03 5.64 -10.59
C ASN A 83 -6.02 6.44 -9.29
N ILE A 84 -5.37 5.94 -8.23
CA ILE A 84 -5.22 6.68 -6.97
C ILE A 84 -4.43 7.97 -7.19
N TYR A 85 -3.29 7.92 -7.88
CA TYR A 85 -2.51 9.13 -8.16
C TYR A 85 -3.30 10.13 -8.99
N LYS A 86 -3.97 9.67 -10.07
CA LYS A 86 -4.83 10.50 -10.90
C LYS A 86 -5.91 11.19 -10.07
N GLU A 87 -6.68 10.42 -9.29
CA GLU A 87 -7.74 10.96 -8.44
C GLU A 87 -7.20 12.00 -7.44
N LYS A 88 -6.11 11.67 -6.72
CA LYS A 88 -5.59 12.54 -5.65
C LYS A 88 -4.92 13.80 -6.16
N LEU A 89 -4.21 13.74 -7.27
CA LEU A 89 -3.57 14.90 -7.88
C LEU A 89 -4.59 15.87 -8.48
N TYR A 90 -5.62 15.37 -9.20
CA TYR A 90 -6.69 16.21 -9.70
C TYR A 90 -7.60 16.75 -8.58
N TYR A 91 -7.83 15.97 -7.54
CA TYR A 91 -8.50 16.49 -6.34
C TYR A 91 -7.74 17.67 -5.75
N TYR A 92 -6.42 17.54 -5.59
CA TYR A 92 -5.56 18.59 -5.05
C TYR A 92 -5.57 19.84 -5.94
N LEU A 93 -5.51 19.66 -7.25
CA LEU A 93 -5.58 20.76 -8.21
C LEU A 93 -6.87 21.60 -8.04
N LYS A 94 -8.01 20.91 -7.82
CA LYS A 94 -9.32 21.53 -7.74
C LYS A 94 -9.65 22.10 -6.35
N ASN A 95 -9.31 21.36 -5.29
CA ASN A 95 -9.84 21.60 -3.94
C ASN A 95 -8.74 21.86 -2.89
N GLY A 96 -7.46 21.73 -3.24
CA GLY A 96 -6.38 21.78 -2.26
C GLY A 96 -6.32 20.52 -1.38
N LEU A 97 -5.89 20.69 -0.13
CA LEU A 97 -5.77 19.59 0.83
C LEU A 97 -7.10 19.30 1.51
N PRO A 98 -7.55 18.03 1.58
CA PRO A 98 -8.78 17.68 2.28
C PRO A 98 -8.63 17.79 3.80
N ASP A 99 -9.75 18.01 4.51
CA ASP A 99 -9.80 18.09 5.98
C ASP A 99 -9.61 16.74 6.64
N ASN A 100 -10.14 15.66 6.02
CA ASN A 100 -9.99 14.33 6.57
C ASN A 100 -8.50 13.90 6.64
N PRO A 101 -7.94 13.60 7.83
CA PRO A 101 -6.51 13.35 8.03
C PRO A 101 -5.93 12.24 7.15
N THR A 102 -6.67 11.15 6.96
CA THR A 102 -6.24 10.02 6.14
C THR A 102 -6.16 10.39 4.66
N SER A 103 -7.20 11.07 4.14
CA SER A 103 -7.23 11.56 2.77
C SER A 103 -6.16 12.62 2.54
N ARG A 104 -5.99 13.54 3.49
CA ARG A 104 -4.94 14.58 3.49
C ARG A 104 -3.55 13.97 3.39
N SER A 105 -3.24 12.99 4.23
CA SER A 105 -1.95 12.27 4.19
C SER A 105 -1.70 11.59 2.85
N MET A 106 -2.73 11.05 2.22
CA MET A 106 -2.61 10.40 0.91
C MET A 106 -2.35 11.41 -0.21
N VAL A 107 -3.09 12.54 -0.21
CA VAL A 107 -2.86 13.64 -1.17
C VAL A 107 -1.46 14.19 -1.03
N ILE A 108 -1.01 14.50 0.20
CA ILE A 108 0.36 15.00 0.47
C ILE A 108 1.42 14.05 -0.09
N ARG A 109 1.28 12.74 0.10
CA ARG A 109 2.23 11.75 -0.46
C ARG A 109 2.27 11.77 -1.99
N CYS A 110 1.09 11.85 -2.63
CA CYS A 110 1.02 11.89 -4.10
C CYS A 110 1.66 13.18 -4.65
N VAL A 111 1.33 14.33 -4.07
CA VAL A 111 1.88 15.64 -4.48
C VAL A 111 3.37 15.72 -4.23
N ASN A 112 3.85 15.29 -3.06
CA ASN A 112 5.27 15.31 -2.74
C ASN A 112 6.10 14.40 -3.67
N ARG A 113 5.55 13.25 -4.07
CA ARG A 113 6.21 12.37 -5.05
C ARG A 113 6.27 13.02 -6.43
N MET A 114 5.19 13.65 -6.89
CA MET A 114 5.16 14.40 -8.15
C MET A 114 6.13 15.59 -8.10
N ASN A 115 6.13 16.39 -7.04
CA ASN A 115 7.03 17.54 -6.90
C ASN A 115 8.51 17.12 -6.88
N ARG A 116 8.83 15.98 -6.26
CA ARG A 116 10.19 15.43 -6.30
C ARG A 116 10.57 15.03 -7.73
N TRP A 117 9.70 14.30 -8.41
CA TRP A 117 9.90 13.93 -9.80
C TRP A 117 10.04 15.16 -10.69
N ALA A 118 9.21 16.18 -10.52
CA ALA A 118 9.28 17.43 -11.29
C ALA A 118 10.61 18.17 -11.09
N TYR A 119 11.11 18.19 -9.87
CA TYR A 119 12.43 18.73 -9.56
C TYR A 119 13.56 17.92 -10.21
N ASP A 120 13.51 16.60 -10.07
CA ASP A 120 14.53 15.70 -10.64
C ASP A 120 14.57 15.75 -12.19
N ASN A 121 13.47 16.20 -12.83
CA ASN A 121 13.36 16.42 -14.26
C ASN A 121 13.47 17.90 -14.69
N ASN A 122 13.93 18.78 -13.81
CA ASN A 122 14.11 20.22 -14.04
C ASN A 122 12.85 20.96 -14.54
N LEU A 123 11.68 20.57 -14.10
CA LEU A 123 10.40 21.21 -14.41
C LEU A 123 10.02 22.30 -13.37
N ILE A 124 10.64 22.25 -12.20
CA ILE A 124 10.47 23.25 -11.14
C ILE A 124 11.83 23.58 -10.48
N PRO A 125 12.03 24.82 -10.01
CA PRO A 125 13.32 25.28 -9.50
C PRO A 125 13.71 24.68 -8.14
N LYS A 126 12.74 24.26 -7.35
CA LYS A 126 12.94 23.61 -6.04
C LYS A 126 11.84 22.63 -5.69
N VAL A 127 12.14 21.65 -4.84
CA VAL A 127 11.14 20.75 -4.32
C VAL A 127 10.18 21.50 -3.40
N LYS A 128 8.92 21.59 -3.79
CA LYS A 128 7.82 22.08 -2.94
C LYS A 128 7.30 20.92 -2.11
N LYS A 129 7.78 20.76 -0.88
CA LYS A 129 7.31 19.72 0.03
C LYS A 129 6.11 20.23 0.83
N LEU A 130 4.99 19.52 0.73
CA LEU A 130 3.84 19.73 1.62
C LEU A 130 4.09 19.01 2.93
N GLU A 131 3.83 19.73 4.02
CA GLU A 131 3.94 19.20 5.38
C GLU A 131 2.56 18.88 5.95
N GLY A 132 2.54 18.14 7.04
CA GLY A 132 1.32 17.68 7.66
C GLY A 132 0.79 16.42 6.99
N GLY A 133 0.26 15.59 7.77
CA GLY A 133 -0.34 14.31 7.46
C GLY A 133 -0.75 13.70 8.77
N SER A 134 -1.75 12.83 8.79
CA SER A 134 -2.10 12.14 10.01
C SER A 134 -0.94 11.22 10.42
N ARG A 135 -0.65 11.16 11.70
CA ARG A 135 -0.03 9.97 12.27
C ARG A 135 -1.03 8.84 12.03
N TRP A 136 -0.60 7.82 11.31
CA TRP A 136 -1.47 6.70 11.01
C TRP A 136 -1.63 5.85 12.26
N GLU A 137 -2.83 5.84 12.83
CA GLU A 137 -3.20 4.98 13.93
C GLU A 137 -3.74 3.66 13.39
N HIS A 138 -3.27 2.57 13.95
CA HIS A 138 -3.75 1.24 13.59
C HIS A 138 -5.18 1.06 14.12
N ARG A 139 -6.08 0.65 13.22
CA ARG A 139 -7.43 0.30 13.64
C ARG A 139 -7.41 -0.93 14.56
N MET A 140 -7.96 -0.78 15.76
CA MET A 140 -7.93 -1.79 16.81
C MET A 140 -9.21 -2.64 16.88
N ARG A 141 -10.17 -2.42 15.98
CA ARG A 141 -11.47 -3.12 15.99
C ARG A 141 -11.32 -4.60 15.67
N THR A 142 -11.76 -5.48 16.59
CA THR A 142 -12.06 -6.88 16.41
C THR A 142 -13.55 -7.12 16.65
N PHE A 143 -14.11 -8.19 16.11
CA PHE A 143 -15.48 -8.61 16.44
C PHE A 143 -15.45 -9.43 17.73
N ASN A 144 -16.40 -9.18 18.63
CA ASN A 144 -16.59 -9.99 19.82
C ASN A 144 -17.33 -11.30 19.47
N ASP A 145 -17.47 -12.21 20.44
CA ASP A 145 -18.04 -13.55 20.22
C ASP A 145 -19.51 -13.49 19.76
N GLU A 146 -20.30 -12.57 20.31
CA GLU A 146 -21.70 -12.37 19.90
C GLU A 146 -21.81 -11.89 18.47
N GLU A 147 -21.02 -10.87 18.10
CA GLU A 147 -20.95 -10.37 16.75
C GLU A 147 -20.47 -11.45 15.77
N MET A 148 -19.45 -12.22 16.16
CA MET A 148 -18.95 -13.33 15.33
C MET A 148 -20.00 -14.40 15.13
N LYS A 149 -20.78 -14.77 16.16
CA LYS A 149 -21.88 -15.70 16.06
C LYS A 149 -22.91 -15.24 15.04
N LEU A 150 -23.33 -13.97 15.08
CA LEU A 150 -24.24 -13.38 14.12
C LEU A 150 -23.64 -13.35 12.70
N ILE A 151 -22.37 -12.95 12.57
CA ILE A 151 -21.69 -12.89 11.26
C ILE A 151 -21.58 -14.28 10.64
N LEU A 152 -21.23 -15.30 11.41
CA LEU A 152 -21.03 -16.64 10.86
C LEU A 152 -22.36 -17.38 10.54
N ASN A 153 -23.46 -17.02 11.22
CA ASN A 153 -24.72 -17.74 11.07
C ASN A 153 -25.80 -16.99 10.29
N ASP A 154 -25.79 -15.66 10.31
CA ASP A 154 -26.92 -14.87 9.80
C ASP A 154 -26.58 -13.98 8.59
N VAL A 155 -25.35 -13.96 8.11
CA VAL A 155 -24.99 -13.25 6.87
C VAL A 155 -25.72 -13.86 5.67
N LYS A 156 -26.26 -13.02 4.79
CA LYS A 156 -27.02 -13.44 3.59
C LYS A 156 -26.43 -12.81 2.33
N PRO A 157 -26.58 -13.47 1.16
CA PRO A 157 -27.11 -14.83 0.95
C PRO A 157 -26.17 -15.92 1.47
N TYR A 158 -26.62 -17.17 1.54
CA TYR A 158 -25.87 -18.30 2.10
C TYR A 158 -24.49 -18.49 1.43
N HIS A 159 -24.42 -18.47 0.12
CA HIS A 159 -23.13 -18.57 -0.60
C HIS A 159 -22.15 -17.44 -0.23
N PHE A 160 -22.66 -16.24 0.11
CA PHE A 160 -21.83 -15.15 0.63
C PHE A 160 -21.47 -15.35 2.12
N GLN A 161 -22.32 -16.00 2.88
CA GLN A 161 -22.02 -16.40 4.26
C GLN A 161 -20.83 -17.38 4.27
N LEU A 162 -20.80 -18.36 3.37
CA LEU A 162 -19.67 -19.29 3.20
C LEU A 162 -18.37 -18.54 2.84
N PHE A 163 -18.44 -17.50 1.98
CA PHE A 163 -17.30 -16.62 1.74
C PHE A 163 -16.78 -15.95 3.03
N VAL A 164 -17.69 -15.46 3.86
CA VAL A 164 -17.36 -14.78 5.14
C VAL A 164 -16.76 -15.77 6.15
N ARG A 165 -17.34 -16.97 6.25
CA ARG A 165 -16.80 -18.07 7.08
C ARG A 165 -15.39 -18.45 6.63
N PHE A 166 -15.16 -18.65 5.35
CA PHE A 166 -13.85 -18.95 4.79
C PHE A 166 -12.84 -17.83 5.06
N ALA A 167 -13.25 -16.58 4.89
CA ALA A 167 -12.40 -15.42 5.18
C ALA A 167 -11.97 -15.38 6.65
N TYR A 168 -12.86 -15.72 7.56
CA TYR A 168 -12.54 -15.78 8.99
C TYR A 168 -11.65 -16.98 9.33
N TYR A 169 -12.01 -18.19 8.90
CA TYR A 169 -11.29 -19.42 9.27
C TYR A 169 -9.87 -19.52 8.68
N THR A 170 -9.58 -18.78 7.63
CA THR A 170 -8.27 -18.76 6.98
C THR A 170 -7.47 -17.47 7.23
N GLY A 171 -8.13 -16.42 7.70
CA GLY A 171 -7.55 -15.10 7.78
C GLY A 171 -7.12 -14.53 6.42
N ALA A 172 -7.61 -15.08 5.29
CA ALA A 172 -7.25 -14.64 3.96
C ALA A 172 -7.73 -13.21 3.67
N ARG A 173 -6.98 -12.49 2.82
CA ARG A 173 -7.39 -11.16 2.36
C ARG A 173 -8.53 -11.28 1.35
N ARG A 174 -9.45 -10.30 1.35
CA ARG A 174 -10.56 -10.23 0.39
C ARG A 174 -10.14 -10.53 -1.04
N GLY A 175 -9.07 -9.86 -1.52
CA GLY A 175 -8.59 -10.05 -2.89
C GLY A 175 -8.06 -11.46 -3.16
N GLU A 176 -7.43 -12.08 -2.17
CA GLU A 176 -6.93 -13.46 -2.25
C GLU A 176 -8.09 -14.45 -2.44
N ILE A 177 -9.19 -14.27 -1.70
CA ILE A 177 -10.38 -15.15 -1.83
C ILE A 177 -11.12 -14.89 -3.16
N CYS A 178 -11.24 -13.63 -3.59
CA CYS A 178 -11.88 -13.29 -4.87
C CYS A 178 -11.12 -13.83 -6.10
N SER A 179 -9.82 -14.13 -5.96
CA SER A 179 -8.97 -14.70 -7.02
C SER A 179 -8.65 -16.18 -6.81
N LEU A 180 -9.35 -16.84 -5.89
CA LEU A 180 -9.10 -18.23 -5.53
C LEU A 180 -9.49 -19.15 -6.70
N THR A 181 -8.63 -20.14 -6.98
CA THR A 181 -8.85 -21.21 -7.96
C THR A 181 -8.77 -22.57 -7.27
N GLU A 182 -9.24 -23.60 -7.93
CA GLU A 182 -9.17 -24.98 -7.41
C GLU A 182 -7.71 -25.42 -7.21
N ASP A 183 -6.82 -25.06 -8.13
CA ASP A 183 -5.38 -25.31 -7.97
C ASP A 183 -4.81 -24.61 -6.75
N ASN A 184 -5.23 -23.39 -6.47
CA ASN A 184 -4.81 -22.66 -5.27
C ASN A 184 -5.23 -23.40 -3.97
N ILE A 185 -6.42 -23.99 -3.97
CA ILE A 185 -6.91 -24.77 -2.82
C ILE A 185 -6.09 -26.06 -2.67
N ARG A 186 -5.91 -26.81 -3.78
CA ARG A 186 -5.12 -28.06 -3.80
C ARG A 186 -3.70 -27.86 -3.30
N GLU A 187 -3.06 -26.76 -3.71
CA GLU A 187 -1.68 -26.44 -3.34
C GLU A 187 -1.57 -25.66 -2.01
N GLU A 188 -2.69 -25.33 -1.37
CA GLU A 188 -2.75 -24.46 -0.19
C GLU A 188 -2.07 -23.10 -0.38
N PHE A 189 -2.25 -22.47 -1.53
CA PHE A 189 -1.72 -21.14 -1.84
C PHE A 189 -2.81 -20.13 -2.15
N VAL A 190 -2.54 -18.88 -1.82
CA VAL A 190 -3.34 -17.74 -2.28
C VAL A 190 -2.42 -16.72 -2.94
N SER A 191 -2.96 -16.04 -3.94
CA SER A 191 -2.27 -15.00 -4.69
C SER A 191 -2.92 -13.64 -4.43
N GLY A 192 -2.13 -12.61 -4.28
CA GLY A 192 -2.62 -11.26 -4.03
C GLY A 192 -1.59 -10.20 -4.39
N LYS A 193 -1.87 -8.95 -4.04
CA LYS A 193 -1.00 -7.79 -4.33
C LYS A 193 0.43 -7.97 -3.81
N SER A 194 0.62 -8.75 -2.74
CA SER A 194 1.93 -9.00 -2.11
C SER A 194 2.61 -10.28 -2.61
N GLY A 195 2.13 -10.85 -3.72
CA GLY A 195 2.63 -12.10 -4.28
C GLY A 195 1.87 -13.33 -3.80
N LYS A 196 2.44 -14.51 -4.08
CA LYS A 196 1.92 -15.83 -3.72
C LYS A 196 2.36 -16.18 -2.28
N ARG A 197 1.46 -16.70 -1.45
CA ARG A 197 1.76 -17.17 -0.09
C ARG A 197 1.00 -18.44 0.23
N ARG A 198 1.51 -19.24 1.16
CA ARG A 198 0.77 -20.37 1.71
C ARG A 198 -0.42 -19.91 2.54
N ILE A 199 -1.51 -20.66 2.47
CA ILE A 199 -2.68 -20.53 3.33
C ILE A 199 -2.81 -21.84 4.12
N LYS A 200 -3.20 -21.75 5.38
CA LYS A 200 -3.52 -22.94 6.17
C LYS A 200 -5.02 -23.19 6.12
N LEU A 201 -5.41 -24.31 5.56
CA LEU A 201 -6.80 -24.78 5.58
C LEU A 201 -7.01 -25.61 6.85
N ASN A 202 -7.66 -25.02 7.84
CA ASN A 202 -8.12 -25.74 9.04
C ASN A 202 -9.40 -26.54 8.74
N LYS A 203 -9.83 -27.41 9.67
CA LYS A 203 -11.03 -28.25 9.49
C LYS A 203 -12.28 -27.43 9.12
N GLN A 204 -12.47 -26.26 9.73
CA GLN A 204 -13.61 -25.40 9.45
C GLN A 204 -13.55 -24.79 8.04
N ALA A 205 -12.36 -24.40 7.57
CA ALA A 205 -12.20 -23.90 6.20
C ALA A 205 -12.44 -25.00 5.16
N VAL A 206 -12.00 -26.22 5.43
CA VAL A 206 -12.28 -27.39 4.59
C VAL A 206 -13.78 -27.67 4.54
N SER A 207 -14.48 -27.74 5.68
CA SER A 207 -15.94 -27.92 5.73
C SER A 207 -16.68 -26.87 4.89
N VAL A 208 -16.23 -25.59 4.92
CA VAL A 208 -16.83 -24.55 4.06
C VAL A 208 -16.60 -24.85 2.58
N LEU A 209 -15.44 -25.39 2.18
CA LEU A 209 -15.16 -25.76 0.80
C LEU A 209 -16.00 -26.96 0.35
N ASP A 210 -16.31 -27.88 1.25
CA ASP A 210 -17.19 -29.03 0.97
C ASP A 210 -18.66 -28.61 0.80
N GLU A 211 -19.04 -27.46 1.36
CA GLU A 211 -20.42 -26.92 1.28
C GLU A 211 -20.68 -26.06 0.02
N ILE A 212 -19.64 -25.65 -0.71
CA ILE A 212 -19.81 -24.77 -1.89
C ILE A 212 -19.90 -25.59 -3.17
N ASP A 213 -20.87 -25.25 -4.03
CA ASP A 213 -20.99 -25.83 -5.37
C ASP A 213 -19.94 -25.27 -6.35
N SER A 214 -19.49 -24.05 -6.11
CA SER A 214 -18.50 -23.37 -6.94
C SER A 214 -17.76 -22.27 -6.16
N LEU A 215 -16.50 -21.99 -6.54
CA LEU A 215 -15.70 -20.93 -5.92
C LEU A 215 -16.29 -19.54 -6.17
N TRP A 216 -16.03 -18.65 -5.23
CA TRP A 216 -16.53 -17.26 -5.23
C TRP A 216 -15.88 -16.40 -6.32
N LYS A 217 -16.60 -16.12 -7.38
CA LYS A 217 -16.19 -15.18 -8.46
C LYS A 217 -16.68 -13.76 -8.19
N TYR A 218 -16.57 -13.30 -6.94
CA TYR A 218 -17.04 -11.98 -6.56
C TYR A 218 -16.07 -10.87 -6.92
N ARG A 219 -16.61 -9.73 -7.38
CA ARG A 219 -15.83 -8.50 -7.46
C ARG A 219 -15.54 -7.98 -6.05
N PRO A 220 -14.32 -7.50 -5.76
CA PRO A 220 -13.96 -6.99 -4.43
C PRO A 220 -14.87 -5.88 -3.90
N THR A 221 -15.43 -5.03 -4.78
CA THR A 221 -16.40 -4.00 -4.43
C THR A 221 -17.71 -4.59 -3.93
N TYR A 222 -18.25 -5.61 -4.63
CA TYR A 222 -19.44 -6.33 -4.22
C TYR A 222 -19.28 -6.93 -2.82
N VAL A 223 -18.16 -7.62 -2.56
CA VAL A 223 -17.89 -8.22 -1.25
C VAL A 223 -17.94 -7.15 -0.14
N THR A 224 -17.31 -6.00 -0.37
CA THR A 224 -17.30 -4.92 0.64
C THR A 224 -18.69 -4.35 0.89
N GLN A 225 -19.45 -4.11 -0.16
CA GLN A 225 -20.80 -3.53 -0.07
C GLN A 225 -21.78 -4.51 0.58
N THR A 226 -21.75 -5.78 0.16
CA THR A 226 -22.63 -6.83 0.70
C THR A 226 -22.33 -7.11 2.16
N PHE A 227 -21.06 -7.19 2.55
CA PHE A 227 -20.67 -7.35 3.96
C PHE A 227 -21.15 -6.16 4.80
N LYS A 228 -20.94 -4.93 4.34
CA LYS A 228 -21.42 -3.72 5.02
C LYS A 228 -22.94 -3.68 5.16
N LYS A 229 -23.69 -4.12 4.13
CA LYS A 229 -25.15 -4.23 4.18
C LYS A 229 -25.59 -5.24 5.25
N ASN A 230 -24.94 -6.40 5.31
CA ASN A 230 -25.21 -7.41 6.34
C ASN A 230 -24.91 -6.91 7.75
N LEU A 231 -23.75 -6.28 7.98
CA LEU A 231 -23.44 -5.72 9.30
C LEU A 231 -24.50 -4.72 9.78
N ARG A 232 -25.00 -3.84 8.88
CA ARG A 232 -26.09 -2.92 9.20
C ARG A 232 -27.37 -3.66 9.59
N ARG A 233 -27.74 -4.71 8.85
CA ARG A 233 -28.92 -5.55 9.12
C ARG A 233 -28.81 -6.28 10.46
N LEU A 234 -27.60 -6.69 10.84
CA LEU A 234 -27.29 -7.36 12.11
C LEU A 234 -27.06 -6.39 13.28
N GLY A 235 -27.20 -5.08 13.07
CA GLY A 235 -26.98 -4.08 14.12
C GLY A 235 -25.50 -3.88 14.49
N ILE A 236 -24.55 -4.48 13.76
CA ILE A 236 -23.11 -4.42 14.06
C ILE A 236 -22.54 -3.11 13.51
N LYS A 237 -22.10 -2.25 14.43
CA LYS A 237 -21.55 -0.93 14.10
C LYS A 237 -20.04 -0.98 13.87
N ASN A 238 -19.54 -0.07 13.03
CA ASN A 238 -18.12 0.15 12.82
C ASN A 238 -17.31 -1.11 12.42
N GLY A 239 -17.92 -2.09 11.74
CA GLY A 239 -17.26 -3.29 11.23
C GLY A 239 -16.80 -3.14 9.78
N ARG A 240 -15.71 -3.80 9.42
CA ARG A 240 -15.19 -3.94 8.06
C ARG A 240 -14.81 -5.39 7.81
N LEU A 241 -14.83 -5.82 6.55
CA LEU A 241 -14.44 -7.20 6.21
C LEU A 241 -13.02 -7.56 6.70
N HIS A 242 -12.09 -6.61 6.65
CA HIS A 242 -10.72 -6.84 7.11
C HIS A 242 -10.62 -7.06 8.63
N ASP A 243 -11.64 -6.66 9.38
CA ASP A 243 -11.69 -6.90 10.82
C ASP A 243 -11.90 -8.40 11.13
N LEU A 244 -12.47 -9.22 10.18
CA LEU A 244 -12.50 -10.68 10.31
C LEU A 244 -11.10 -11.28 10.42
N ARG A 245 -10.20 -10.85 9.53
CA ARG A 245 -8.81 -11.30 9.57
C ARG A 245 -8.10 -10.83 10.84
N ARG A 246 -8.44 -9.64 11.35
CA ARG A 246 -7.90 -9.14 12.61
C ARG A 246 -8.43 -9.97 13.79
N THR A 247 -9.73 -10.28 13.81
CA THR A 247 -10.34 -11.15 14.80
C THR A 247 -9.73 -12.56 14.78
N PHE A 248 -9.54 -13.14 13.59
CA PHE A 248 -8.83 -14.42 13.44
C PHE A 248 -7.45 -14.38 14.08
N GLY A 249 -6.63 -13.40 13.75
CA GLY A 249 -5.28 -13.31 14.32
C GLY A 249 -5.27 -13.04 15.81
N TYR A 250 -6.17 -12.20 16.31
CA TYR A 250 -6.33 -11.91 17.72
C TYR A 250 -6.71 -13.18 18.50
N ASN A 251 -7.70 -13.94 18.03
CA ASN A 251 -8.13 -15.18 18.68
C ASN A 251 -7.04 -16.25 18.71
N LEU A 252 -6.21 -16.34 17.65
CA LEU A 252 -5.07 -17.27 17.64
C LEU A 252 -4.00 -16.88 18.67
N ILE A 253 -3.71 -15.59 18.83
CA ILE A 253 -2.76 -15.16 19.87
C ILE A 253 -3.34 -15.44 21.28
N LYS A 254 -4.62 -15.18 21.50
CA LYS A 254 -5.29 -15.53 22.77
C LYS A 254 -5.21 -17.04 23.10
N GLN A 255 -5.16 -17.88 22.07
CA GLN A 255 -4.95 -19.32 22.19
C GLN A 255 -3.47 -19.71 22.37
N GLY A 256 -2.56 -18.75 22.52
CA GLY A 256 -1.13 -18.97 22.74
C GLY A 256 -0.29 -19.09 21.48
N MET A 257 -0.84 -18.77 20.28
CA MET A 257 -0.01 -18.80 19.06
C MET A 257 1.07 -17.72 19.12
N PRO A 258 2.36 -18.07 18.96
CA PRO A 258 3.45 -17.10 18.92
C PRO A 258 3.27 -16.08 17.77
N ILE A 259 3.56 -14.81 18.04
CA ILE A 259 3.36 -13.71 17.08
C ILE A 259 4.14 -13.91 15.76
N TYR A 260 5.29 -14.57 15.84
CA TYR A 260 6.06 -14.93 14.64
C TYR A 260 5.31 -15.94 13.75
N GLN A 261 4.72 -16.97 14.36
CA GLN A 261 3.92 -17.97 13.63
C GLN A 261 2.68 -17.32 13.01
N LEU A 262 1.99 -16.47 13.76
CA LEU A 262 0.87 -15.70 13.24
C LEU A 262 1.28 -14.80 12.06
N SER A 263 2.44 -14.14 12.15
CA SER A 263 2.97 -13.31 11.07
C SER A 263 3.15 -14.10 9.77
N LYS A 264 3.72 -15.30 9.88
CA LYS A 264 3.88 -16.21 8.74
C LYS A 264 2.53 -16.70 8.19
N LEU A 265 1.63 -17.11 9.08
CA LEU A 265 0.29 -17.57 8.71
C LEU A 265 -0.50 -16.48 7.96
N LEU A 266 -0.44 -15.25 8.43
CA LEU A 266 -1.07 -14.11 7.79
C LEU A 266 -0.31 -13.62 6.53
N GLY A 267 0.92 -14.06 6.30
CA GLY A 267 1.75 -13.62 5.17
C GLY A 267 2.08 -12.12 5.26
N HIS A 268 2.54 -11.69 6.43
CA HIS A 268 3.15 -10.38 6.58
C HIS A 268 4.63 -10.45 6.20
N SER A 269 5.12 -9.47 5.46
CA SER A 269 6.52 -9.39 5.06
C SER A 269 7.47 -9.09 6.24
N SER A 270 6.93 -8.55 7.33
CA SER A 270 7.66 -8.26 8.56
C SER A 270 6.80 -8.57 9.79
N VAL A 271 7.41 -9.17 10.80
CA VAL A 271 6.78 -9.41 12.13
C VAL A 271 6.33 -8.11 12.77
N THR A 272 7.07 -7.02 12.57
CA THR A 272 6.71 -5.68 13.06
C THR A 272 5.32 -5.24 12.61
N THR A 273 4.85 -5.71 11.43
CA THR A 273 3.46 -5.45 11.00
C THR A 273 2.47 -6.14 11.92
N THR A 274 2.75 -7.38 12.33
CA THR A 274 1.90 -8.14 13.24
C THR A 274 1.91 -7.52 14.64
N GLU A 275 3.08 -7.17 15.15
CA GLU A 275 3.23 -6.49 16.45
C GLU A 275 2.39 -5.21 16.50
N LYS A 276 2.56 -4.31 15.52
CA LYS A 276 1.79 -3.06 15.45
C LYS A 276 0.28 -3.25 15.40
N HIS A 277 -0.19 -4.36 14.85
CA HIS A 277 -1.63 -4.64 14.73
C HIS A 277 -2.22 -5.35 15.95
N TYR A 278 -1.43 -6.13 16.67
CA TYR A 278 -1.95 -7.00 17.73
C TYR A 278 -1.44 -6.67 19.13
N ALA A 279 -0.20 -6.18 19.29
CA ALA A 279 0.33 -5.86 20.62
C ALA A 279 -0.56 -4.89 21.42
N PRO A 280 -1.13 -3.83 20.84
CA PRO A 280 -2.03 -2.96 21.59
C PRO A 280 -3.35 -3.65 22.00
N LEU A 281 -3.83 -4.64 21.23
CA LEU A 281 -5.02 -5.43 21.60
C LEU A 281 -4.73 -6.36 22.78
N LEU A 282 -3.52 -6.92 22.82
CA LEU A 282 -3.09 -7.79 23.90
C LEU A 282 -2.85 -7.02 25.21
N ALA A 283 -2.41 -5.79 25.12
CA ALA A 283 -2.19 -4.96 26.30
C ALA A 283 -3.48 -4.71 27.10
N THR A 284 -4.65 -4.74 26.43
CA THR A 284 -5.96 -4.62 27.10
C THR A 284 -6.39 -5.91 27.81
N ASP A 285 -5.76 -7.04 27.47
CA ASP A 285 -6.09 -8.36 28.03
C ASP A 285 -5.11 -8.80 29.13
N VAL A 286 -4.11 -7.99 29.46
CA VAL A 286 -3.20 -8.26 30.56
C VAL A 286 -4.00 -8.13 31.88
N GLY A 287 -4.21 -9.26 32.54
CA GLY A 287 -4.82 -9.28 33.87
C GLY A 287 -3.92 -8.69 34.97
N GLU A 288 -4.41 -8.64 36.18
CA GLU A 288 -3.59 -8.26 37.33
C GLU A 288 -2.38 -9.21 37.44
N PHE A 289 -1.21 -8.65 37.67
CA PHE A 289 0.01 -9.41 37.95
C PHE A 289 0.69 -8.84 39.19
N ILE A 290 1.28 -9.74 39.98
CA ILE A 290 2.05 -9.40 41.17
C ILE A 290 3.53 -9.52 40.81
N LEU A 291 4.33 -8.53 41.21
CA LEU A 291 5.79 -8.52 41.05
C LEU A 291 6.49 -9.20 42.21
#